data_5bb980b3b87335bae81b14e3c082c495
#
_entry.id   5bb980b3b87335bae81b14e3c082c495
#
_cell.length_a   1.000
_cell.length_b   1.000
_cell.length_c   1.000
_cell.angle_alpha   90.00
_cell.angle_beta   90.00
_cell.angle_gamma   90.00
#
_symmetry.space_group_name_H-M   'P 1'
#
loop_
_entity.id
_entity.type
_entity.pdbx_description
1 polymer ?
#
loop_
_entity_poly.entity_id
_entity_poly.type
_entity_poly.pdbx_seq_one_letter_code
_entity_poly.pdbx_strand_id
1 'polypeptide(L)'
;MKKNILITLLAAILLSSCGEYNKLLKSTDYEYKYEAAKNYFAKGQYNRAATLLNELIAILKGTDKAEESLYMLGMSYYNQKDYQTAAQSFVQYYNVYPRGTFAELARFHAGKALYSGYPGTSSRPVWYLQCYSAVADVHGILPTEFKER
;
A
#
# COMPACT_ATOMS: atom_id res chain seq x y z
N MET A 1 23.76 36.79 -11.32
CA MET A 1 23.35 36.98 -9.91
C MET A 1 21.93 36.43 -9.63
N LYS A 2 20.88 36.84 -10.35
CA LYS A 2 19.48 36.35 -10.14
C LYS A 2 19.31 34.83 -10.25
N LYS A 3 20.03 34.17 -11.17
CA LYS A 3 19.95 32.72 -11.38
C LYS A 3 20.50 31.92 -10.18
N ASN A 4 21.55 32.39 -9.52
CA ASN A 4 22.14 31.75 -8.35
C ASN A 4 21.25 31.90 -7.11
N ILE A 5 20.58 33.06 -6.97
CA ILE A 5 19.63 33.31 -5.88
C ILE A 5 18.40 32.37 -6.02
N LEU A 6 17.93 32.17 -7.25
CA LEU A 6 16.80 31.25 -7.51
C LEU A 6 17.15 29.79 -7.16
N ILE A 7 18.37 29.35 -7.49
CA ILE A 7 18.87 28.00 -7.20
C ILE A 7 19.04 27.79 -5.69
N THR A 8 19.57 28.78 -4.97
CA THR A 8 19.74 28.69 -3.50
C THR A 8 18.39 28.73 -2.79
N LEU A 9 17.43 29.51 -3.27
CA LEU A 9 16.06 29.53 -2.72
C LEU A 9 15.35 28.18 -2.93
N LEU A 10 15.49 27.59 -4.12
CA LEU A 10 14.93 26.28 -4.45
C LEU A 10 15.55 25.18 -3.60
N ALA A 11 16.87 25.22 -3.38
CA ALA A 11 17.59 24.29 -2.51
C ALA A 11 17.14 24.38 -1.05
N ALA A 12 16.90 25.59 -0.54
CA ALA A 12 16.42 25.81 0.82
C ALA A 12 15.02 25.22 1.06
N ILE A 13 14.13 25.31 0.06
CA ILE A 13 12.78 24.74 0.12
C ILE A 13 12.83 23.20 0.15
N LEU A 14 13.76 22.59 -0.58
CA LEU A 14 13.90 21.12 -0.61
C LEU A 14 14.44 20.57 0.72
N LEU A 15 15.29 21.32 1.43
CA LEU A 15 15.87 20.88 2.71
C LEU A 15 14.88 20.94 3.87
N SER A 16 13.91 21.85 3.85
CA SER A 16 12.91 21.98 4.93
C SER A 16 11.92 20.80 4.99
N SER A 17 11.64 20.14 3.87
CA SER A 17 10.68 19.02 3.78
C SER A 17 11.14 17.73 4.51
N CYS A 18 12.44 17.51 4.67
CA CYS A 18 12.96 16.31 5.35
C CYS A 18 12.84 16.39 6.88
N GLY A 19 12.91 17.59 7.47
CA GLY A 19 12.86 17.77 8.91
C GLY A 19 11.49 17.44 9.52
N GLU A 20 10.44 17.79 8.82
CA GLU A 20 9.06 17.59 9.26
C GLU A 20 8.65 16.11 9.28
N TYR A 21 9.05 15.37 8.24
CA TYR A 21 8.79 13.93 8.16
C TYR A 21 9.53 13.16 9.27
N ASN A 22 10.78 13.51 9.58
CA ASN A 22 11.55 12.89 10.66
C ASN A 22 10.94 13.17 12.05
N LYS A 23 10.37 14.35 12.28
CA LYS A 23 9.61 14.63 13.51
C LYS A 23 8.35 13.78 13.59
N LEU A 24 7.66 13.62 12.48
CA LEU A 24 6.46 12.81 12.39
C LEU A 24 6.75 11.33 12.70
N LEU A 25 7.83 10.75 12.18
CA LEU A 25 8.23 9.37 12.47
C LEU A 25 8.48 9.14 13.96
N LYS A 26 9.02 10.13 14.67
CA LYS A 26 9.30 10.06 16.11
C LYS A 26 8.11 10.43 16.99
N SER A 27 7.03 10.93 16.41
CA SER A 27 5.83 11.32 17.17
C SER A 27 5.17 10.10 17.79
N THR A 28 4.61 10.27 18.97
CA THR A 28 3.72 9.30 19.63
C THR A 28 2.24 9.63 19.43
N ASP A 29 1.95 10.71 18.71
CA ASP A 29 0.59 11.08 18.32
C ASP A 29 0.19 10.26 17.08
N TYR A 30 -0.48 9.14 17.33
CA TYR A 30 -0.91 8.21 16.28
C TYR A 30 -2.06 8.74 15.43
N GLU A 31 -2.87 9.63 15.98
CA GLU A 31 -3.90 10.32 15.20
C GLU A 31 -3.26 11.23 14.15
N TYR A 32 -2.31 12.03 14.56
CA TYR A 32 -1.54 12.89 13.66
C TYR A 32 -0.78 12.08 12.61
N LYS A 33 -0.17 10.94 13.00
CA LYS A 33 0.49 10.02 12.05
C LYS A 33 -0.49 9.45 11.02
N TYR A 34 -1.70 9.08 11.45
CA TYR A 34 -2.72 8.54 10.57
C TYR A 34 -3.17 9.56 9.52
N GLU A 35 -3.49 10.78 9.94
CA GLU A 35 -3.88 11.85 9.01
C GLU A 35 -2.71 12.22 8.07
N ALA A 36 -1.48 12.21 8.56
CA ALA A 36 -0.31 12.43 7.73
C ALA A 36 -0.10 11.31 6.70
N ALA A 37 -0.33 10.05 7.08
CA ALA A 37 -0.25 8.91 6.16
C ALA A 37 -1.27 9.04 5.02
N LYS A 38 -2.52 9.42 5.33
CA LYS A 38 -3.56 9.70 4.33
C LYS A 38 -3.15 10.84 3.39
N ASN A 39 -2.59 11.91 3.93
CA ASN A 39 -2.13 13.04 3.14
C ASN A 39 -0.97 12.67 2.21
N TYR A 40 0.01 11.89 2.70
CA TYR A 40 1.10 11.39 1.86
C TYR A 40 0.58 10.46 0.76
N PHE A 41 -0.38 9.59 1.09
CA PHE A 41 -1.05 8.72 0.12
C PHE A 41 -1.75 9.54 -0.97
N ALA A 42 -2.56 10.53 -0.60
CA ALA A 42 -3.28 11.40 -1.54
C ALA A 42 -2.34 12.20 -2.45
N LYS A 43 -1.14 12.56 -1.95
CA LYS A 43 -0.10 13.25 -2.74
C LYS A 43 0.76 12.32 -3.60
N GLY A 44 0.46 11.02 -3.64
CA GLY A 44 1.26 10.02 -4.37
C GLY A 44 2.62 9.70 -3.72
N GLN A 45 2.86 10.14 -2.50
CA GLN A 45 4.10 9.87 -1.76
C GLN A 45 4.02 8.51 -1.03
N TYR A 46 3.81 7.47 -1.83
CA TYR A 46 3.46 6.14 -1.36
C TYR A 46 4.51 5.50 -0.42
N ASN A 47 5.80 5.78 -0.63
CA ASN A 47 6.85 5.31 0.28
C ASN A 47 6.68 5.85 1.70
N ARG A 48 6.41 7.16 1.84
CA ARG A 48 6.18 7.80 3.14
C ARG A 48 4.89 7.32 3.78
N ALA A 49 3.84 7.19 2.99
CA ALA A 49 2.56 6.63 3.44
C ALA A 49 2.75 5.21 3.97
N ALA A 50 3.38 4.31 3.20
CA ALA A 50 3.60 2.92 3.60
C ALA A 50 4.39 2.79 4.90
N THR A 51 5.43 3.61 5.10
CA THR A 51 6.21 3.61 6.35
C THR A 51 5.36 3.91 7.58
N LEU A 52 4.50 4.93 7.50
CA LEU A 52 3.59 5.29 8.60
C LEU A 52 2.50 4.25 8.81
N LEU A 53 1.90 3.76 7.72
CA LEU A 53 0.81 2.79 7.75
C LEU A 53 1.26 1.45 8.36
N ASN A 54 2.49 0.99 8.09
CA ASN A 54 3.04 -0.23 8.69
C ASN A 54 3.10 -0.14 10.23
N GLU A 55 3.48 1.02 10.76
CA GLU A 55 3.49 1.24 12.20
C GLU A 55 2.05 1.29 12.77
N LEU A 56 1.17 2.02 12.10
CA LEU A 56 -0.20 2.28 12.55
C LEU A 56 -1.07 1.02 12.61
N ILE A 57 -0.91 0.07 11.68
CA ILE A 57 -1.69 -1.17 11.64
C ILE A 57 -1.52 -1.97 12.94
N ALA A 58 -0.31 -2.03 13.49
CA ALA A 58 -0.04 -2.74 14.74
C ALA A 58 -0.61 -2.01 15.96
N ILE A 59 -0.50 -0.68 15.98
CA ILE A 59 -0.86 0.16 17.12
C ILE A 59 -2.38 0.37 17.22
N LEU A 60 -3.03 0.60 16.08
CA LEU A 60 -4.47 0.86 15.99
C LEU A 60 -5.31 -0.42 15.85
N LYS A 61 -4.71 -1.59 16.13
CA LYS A 61 -5.38 -2.88 15.98
C LYS A 61 -6.74 -2.90 16.69
N GLY A 62 -7.77 -3.35 15.96
CA GLY A 62 -9.15 -3.41 16.46
C GLY A 62 -9.97 -2.13 16.23
N THR A 63 -9.42 -1.15 15.54
CA THR A 63 -10.16 0.06 15.13
C THR A 63 -10.37 0.09 13.63
N ASP A 64 -11.37 0.87 13.17
CA ASP A 64 -11.63 1.10 11.75
C ASP A 64 -10.43 1.74 11.04
N LYS A 65 -9.62 2.49 11.78
CA LYS A 65 -8.37 3.10 11.27
C LYS A 65 -7.31 2.07 10.93
N ALA A 66 -7.20 0.97 11.68
CA ALA A 66 -6.29 -0.12 11.35
C ALA A 66 -6.73 -0.85 10.08
N GLU A 67 -8.04 -1.03 9.90
CA GLU A 67 -8.64 -1.60 8.70
C GLU A 67 -8.31 -0.76 7.47
N GLU A 68 -8.62 0.55 7.52
CA GLU A 68 -8.31 1.49 6.43
C GLU A 68 -6.80 1.56 6.15
N SER A 69 -5.98 1.60 7.21
CA SER A 69 -4.52 1.63 7.08
C SER A 69 -3.96 0.42 6.34
N LEU A 70 -4.49 -0.77 6.62
CA LEU A 70 -4.02 -2.00 5.96
C LEU A 70 -4.39 -2.01 4.46
N TYR A 71 -5.58 -1.54 4.11
CA TYR A 71 -5.97 -1.40 2.72
C TYR A 71 -5.11 -0.36 1.98
N MET A 72 -4.92 0.82 2.58
CA MET A 72 -4.07 1.87 2.03
C MET A 72 -2.61 1.43 1.90
N LEU A 73 -2.11 0.58 2.80
CA LEU A 73 -0.77 0.00 2.70
C LEU A 73 -0.63 -0.85 1.44
N GLY A 74 -1.58 -1.76 1.20
CA GLY A 74 -1.62 -2.55 -0.02
C GLY A 74 -1.66 -1.68 -1.28
N MET A 75 -2.49 -0.64 -1.29
CA MET A 75 -2.55 0.33 -2.38
C MET A 75 -1.25 1.13 -2.55
N SER A 76 -0.56 1.45 -1.45
CA SER A 76 0.73 2.14 -1.49
C SER A 76 1.79 1.29 -2.18
N TYR A 77 1.90 0.02 -1.84
CA TYR A 77 2.83 -0.91 -2.52
C TYR A 77 2.44 -1.13 -3.97
N TYR A 78 1.14 -1.26 -4.27
CA TYR A 78 0.67 -1.41 -5.64
C TYR A 78 1.10 -0.23 -6.54
N ASN A 79 0.93 1.00 -6.05
CA ASN A 79 1.32 2.20 -6.78
C ASN A 79 2.84 2.39 -6.88
N GLN A 80 3.61 1.80 -5.98
CA GLN A 80 5.08 1.69 -6.07
C GLN A 80 5.54 0.60 -7.05
N LYS A 81 4.60 -0.17 -7.63
CA LYS A 81 4.85 -1.36 -8.46
C LYS A 81 5.51 -2.52 -7.72
N ASP A 82 5.50 -2.49 -6.39
CA ASP A 82 5.84 -3.64 -5.55
C ASP A 82 4.60 -4.54 -5.43
N TYR A 83 4.31 -5.23 -6.52
CA TYR A 83 3.10 -6.02 -6.66
C TYR A 83 3.06 -7.23 -5.73
N GLN A 84 4.23 -7.79 -5.40
CA GLN A 84 4.33 -8.90 -4.47
C GLN A 84 3.89 -8.51 -3.07
N THR A 85 4.46 -7.44 -2.53
CA THR A 85 4.12 -6.93 -1.19
C THR A 85 2.69 -6.40 -1.15
N ALA A 86 2.23 -5.78 -2.25
CA ALA A 86 0.85 -5.34 -2.39
C ALA A 86 -0.13 -6.52 -2.28
N ALA A 87 0.09 -7.60 -3.04
CA ALA A 87 -0.76 -8.79 -3.00
C ALA A 87 -0.81 -9.39 -1.59
N GLN A 88 0.34 -9.52 -0.91
CA GLN A 88 0.40 -10.02 0.46
C GLN A 88 -0.39 -9.13 1.43
N SER A 89 -0.28 -7.79 1.30
CA SER A 89 -1.02 -6.84 2.14
C SER A 89 -2.53 -6.95 1.94
N PHE A 90 -2.99 -7.13 0.71
CA PHE A 90 -4.42 -7.32 0.41
C PHE A 90 -4.93 -8.69 0.91
N VAL A 91 -4.12 -9.76 0.78
CA VAL A 91 -4.44 -11.08 1.36
C VAL A 91 -4.56 -10.97 2.87
N GLN A 92 -3.61 -10.30 3.52
CA GLN A 92 -3.67 -10.03 4.96
C GLN A 92 -4.94 -9.28 5.33
N TYR A 93 -5.35 -8.28 4.52
CA TYR A 93 -6.55 -7.51 4.78
C TYR A 93 -7.78 -8.42 4.88
N TYR A 94 -8.10 -9.21 3.86
CA TYR A 94 -9.33 -10.00 3.87
C TYR A 94 -9.27 -11.21 4.84
N ASN A 95 -8.08 -11.63 5.26
CA ASN A 95 -7.93 -12.63 6.32
C ASN A 95 -8.22 -12.03 7.70
N VAL A 96 -7.82 -10.79 7.95
CA VAL A 96 -8.02 -10.10 9.23
C VAL A 96 -9.42 -9.47 9.31
N TYR A 97 -9.89 -8.91 8.19
CA TYR A 97 -11.16 -8.20 8.06
C TYR A 97 -12.05 -8.83 6.96
N PRO A 98 -12.52 -10.08 7.11
CA PRO A 98 -13.25 -10.77 6.04
C PRO A 98 -14.61 -10.13 5.71
N ARG A 99 -15.16 -9.34 6.64
CA ARG A 99 -16.40 -8.56 6.49
C ARG A 99 -16.15 -7.05 6.52
N GLY A 100 -14.89 -6.65 6.36
CA GLY A 100 -14.49 -5.24 6.38
C GLY A 100 -14.98 -4.48 5.15
N THR A 101 -14.98 -3.16 5.28
CA THR A 101 -15.47 -2.22 4.25
C THR A 101 -14.79 -2.43 2.90
N PHE A 102 -13.51 -2.79 2.91
CA PHE A 102 -12.71 -2.96 1.69
C PHE A 102 -12.43 -4.44 1.34
N ALA A 103 -13.14 -5.42 1.96
CA ALA A 103 -12.84 -6.83 1.77
C ALA A 103 -12.91 -7.26 0.30
N GLU A 104 -13.96 -6.87 -0.42
CA GLU A 104 -14.13 -7.16 -1.84
C GLU A 104 -13.05 -6.47 -2.71
N LEU A 105 -12.78 -5.20 -2.41
CA LEU A 105 -11.75 -4.44 -3.11
C LEU A 105 -10.35 -5.02 -2.85
N ALA A 106 -10.07 -5.46 -1.63
CA ALA A 106 -8.81 -6.09 -1.28
C ALA A 106 -8.60 -7.41 -2.06
N ARG A 107 -9.64 -8.23 -2.18
CA ARG A 107 -9.61 -9.44 -3.02
C ARG A 107 -9.33 -9.12 -4.48
N PHE A 108 -10.06 -8.17 -5.03
CA PHE A 108 -9.84 -7.72 -6.41
C PHE A 108 -8.41 -7.21 -6.62
N HIS A 109 -7.92 -6.35 -5.72
CA HIS A 109 -6.57 -5.78 -5.84
C HIS A 109 -5.47 -6.82 -5.57
N ALA A 110 -5.70 -7.83 -4.73
CA ALA A 110 -4.78 -8.95 -4.58
C ALA A 110 -4.58 -9.68 -5.92
N GLY A 111 -5.68 -10.06 -6.58
CA GLY A 111 -5.63 -10.70 -7.91
C GLY A 111 -4.97 -9.82 -8.95
N LYS A 112 -5.30 -8.52 -8.98
CA LYS A 112 -4.71 -7.55 -9.90
C LYS A 112 -3.20 -7.36 -9.68
N ALA A 113 -2.75 -7.31 -8.43
CA ALA A 113 -1.34 -7.22 -8.08
C ALA A 113 -0.58 -8.46 -8.52
N LEU A 114 -1.14 -9.66 -8.27
CA LEU A 114 -0.57 -10.93 -8.73
C LEU A 114 -0.40 -10.95 -10.25
N TYR A 115 -1.43 -10.55 -10.99
CA TYR A 115 -1.37 -10.48 -12.45
C TYR A 115 -0.28 -9.50 -12.93
N SER A 116 -0.21 -8.31 -12.33
CA SER A 116 0.75 -7.27 -12.70
C SER A 116 2.19 -7.65 -12.37
N GLY A 117 2.42 -8.42 -11.30
CA GLY A 117 3.75 -8.84 -10.87
C GLY A 117 4.32 -10.02 -11.67
N TYR A 118 3.46 -10.84 -12.28
CA TYR A 118 3.87 -12.06 -12.99
C TYR A 118 3.16 -12.23 -14.34
N PRO A 119 3.26 -11.27 -15.24
CA PRO A 119 2.61 -11.38 -16.54
C PRO A 119 3.26 -12.50 -17.36
N GLY A 120 2.52 -13.59 -17.61
CA GLY A 120 2.91 -14.63 -18.57
C GLY A 120 4.06 -15.55 -18.17
N THR A 121 4.51 -15.56 -16.90
CA THR A 121 5.60 -16.43 -16.47
C THR A 121 5.13 -17.84 -16.13
N SER A 122 5.83 -18.87 -16.64
CA SER A 122 5.61 -20.28 -16.31
C SER A 122 6.10 -20.66 -14.91
N SER A 123 6.95 -19.82 -14.29
CA SER A 123 7.53 -20.07 -12.95
C SER A 123 6.89 -19.18 -11.90
N ARG A 124 5.69 -19.55 -11.47
CA ARG A 124 4.97 -18.83 -10.40
C ARG A 124 5.41 -19.37 -9.05
N PRO A 125 5.83 -18.51 -8.10
CA PRO A 125 6.21 -18.99 -6.76
C PRO A 125 5.01 -19.57 -6.01
N VAL A 126 5.26 -20.48 -5.07
CA VAL A 126 4.21 -21.21 -4.31
C VAL A 126 3.24 -20.25 -3.63
N TRP A 127 3.73 -19.14 -3.06
CA TRP A 127 2.88 -18.13 -2.41
C TRP A 127 1.90 -17.47 -3.39
N TYR A 128 2.28 -17.33 -4.68
CA TYR A 128 1.38 -16.83 -5.73
C TYR A 128 0.17 -17.75 -5.88
N LEU A 129 0.41 -19.07 -5.97
CA LEU A 129 -0.65 -20.05 -6.12
C LEU A 129 -1.58 -20.06 -4.89
N GLN A 130 -1.01 -19.90 -3.71
CA GLN A 130 -1.75 -19.84 -2.45
C GLN A 130 -2.62 -18.57 -2.34
N CYS A 131 -2.08 -17.41 -2.71
CA CYS A 131 -2.86 -16.17 -2.77
C CYS A 131 -3.92 -16.24 -3.87
N TYR A 132 -3.58 -16.85 -5.01
CA TYR A 132 -4.48 -16.98 -6.14
C TYR A 132 -5.68 -17.87 -5.83
N SER A 133 -5.46 -19.04 -5.21
CA SER A 133 -6.55 -19.93 -4.79
C SER A 133 -7.49 -19.22 -3.81
N ALA A 134 -6.94 -18.51 -2.83
CA ALA A 134 -7.73 -17.75 -1.85
C ALA A 134 -8.60 -16.63 -2.49
N VAL A 135 -8.17 -16.05 -3.60
CA VAL A 135 -8.95 -15.06 -4.35
C VAL A 135 -9.96 -15.72 -5.29
N ALA A 136 -9.58 -16.82 -5.92
CA ALA A 136 -10.40 -17.55 -6.91
C ALA A 136 -11.61 -18.25 -6.27
N ASP A 137 -11.45 -18.80 -5.06
CA ASP A 137 -12.50 -19.55 -4.37
C ASP A 137 -13.71 -18.68 -3.95
N VAL A 138 -13.55 -17.36 -3.92
CA VAL A 138 -14.58 -16.47 -3.37
C VAL A 138 -15.50 -15.86 -4.41
N HIS A 139 -15.11 -15.69 -5.68
CA HIS A 139 -15.90 -14.89 -6.62
C HIS A 139 -16.08 -15.41 -8.05
N GLY A 140 -15.41 -16.47 -8.47
CA GLY A 140 -15.44 -16.84 -9.89
C GLY A 140 -14.90 -15.72 -10.82
N ILE A 141 -14.29 -14.69 -10.27
CA ILE A 141 -13.67 -13.59 -11.00
C ILE A 141 -12.25 -14.00 -11.38
N LEU A 142 -12.18 -15.00 -12.23
CA LEU A 142 -10.99 -15.28 -13.00
C LEU A 142 -11.07 -14.42 -14.25
N PRO A 143 -10.07 -13.60 -14.57
CA PRO A 143 -9.91 -13.15 -15.95
C PRO A 143 -9.92 -14.40 -16.82
N THR A 144 -10.73 -14.41 -17.85
CA THR A 144 -10.91 -15.53 -18.79
C THR A 144 -9.59 -16.05 -19.39
N GLU A 145 -8.56 -15.23 -19.38
CA GLU A 145 -7.18 -15.55 -19.79
C GLU A 145 -6.47 -16.59 -18.90
N PHE A 146 -6.98 -16.86 -17.71
CA PHE A 146 -6.39 -17.86 -16.79
C PHE A 146 -7.01 -19.25 -16.90
N LYS A 147 -8.07 -19.42 -17.70
CA LYS A 147 -8.74 -20.70 -17.89
C LYS A 147 -8.07 -21.62 -18.93
N GLU A 148 -7.15 -21.09 -19.71
CA GLU A 148 -6.51 -21.83 -20.81
C GLU A 148 -4.98 -21.83 -20.67
N ARG A 149 -4.47 -22.61 -19.74
CA ARG A 149 -3.14 -23.25 -19.90
C ARG A 149 -2.93 -24.31 -18.85
#